data_b400dfe0c9c6d8d20c61e31737668087
#
_entry.id   b400dfe0c9c6d8d20c61e31737668087
#
_cell.length_a   1.000
_cell.length_b   1.000
_cell.length_c   1.000
_cell.angle_alpha   90.00
_cell.angle_beta   90.00
_cell.angle_gamma   90.00
#
_symmetry.space_group_name_H-M   'P 1'
#
loop_
_entity.id
_entity.type
_entity.pdbx_description
1 polymer ?
#
loop_
_entity_poly.entity_id
_entity_poly.type
_entity_poly.pdbx_seq_one_letter_code
_entity_poly.pdbx_strand_id
1 'polypeptide(L)'
;GIIRSREVFSWLPIDGSMAFARILHMLASYWGFIFMSIHLCLHWGMVMGILRRFRGITKNTQRHAWALRLFAVLICICGVYSFVKNNIADYLFLKNQFVFFDLEQPLVLFFAEYVAMMGLWGCLGYYAFQGTQRFEKLIQKSKAKTIGI
;
A
#
# COMPACT_ATOMS: atom_id res chain seq x y z
N GLY A 1 13.96 -10.39 -11.53
CA GLY A 1 14.08 -11.69 -12.12
C GLY A 1 15.18 -11.86 -13.16
N ILE A 2 15.11 -11.21 -14.30
CA ILE A 2 15.99 -11.43 -15.47
C ILE A 2 17.47 -11.22 -15.13
N ILE A 3 17.82 -10.12 -14.48
CA ILE A 3 19.20 -9.77 -14.14
C ILE A 3 19.81 -10.71 -13.08
N ARG A 4 18.99 -11.41 -12.31
CA ARG A 4 19.41 -12.35 -11.27
C ARG A 4 19.61 -13.78 -11.77
N SER A 5 19.09 -14.13 -12.94
CA SER A 5 19.19 -15.47 -13.51
C SER A 5 20.52 -15.64 -14.22
N ARG A 6 21.48 -16.31 -13.58
CA ARG A 6 22.78 -16.65 -14.18
C ARG A 6 22.69 -17.68 -15.31
N GLU A 7 21.68 -18.55 -15.26
CA GLU A 7 21.56 -19.66 -16.21
C GLU A 7 20.95 -19.24 -17.55
N VAL A 8 19.99 -18.29 -17.51
CA VAL A 8 19.28 -17.85 -18.73
C VAL A 8 20.03 -16.76 -19.48
N PHE A 9 20.90 -15.98 -18.80
CA PHE A 9 21.63 -14.84 -19.39
C PHE A 9 23.15 -14.93 -19.18
N SER A 10 23.71 -16.15 -19.23
CA SER A 10 25.15 -16.42 -19.11
C SER A 10 26.01 -15.72 -20.18
N TRP A 11 25.40 -15.33 -21.30
CA TRP A 11 26.05 -14.63 -22.41
C TRP A 11 26.18 -13.09 -22.20
N LEU A 12 25.52 -12.54 -21.17
CA LEU A 12 25.60 -11.11 -20.86
C LEU A 12 26.73 -10.87 -19.84
N PRO A 13 27.79 -10.16 -20.17
CA PRO A 13 28.88 -9.82 -19.24
C PRO A 13 28.40 -8.76 -18.24
N ILE A 14 27.68 -9.19 -17.19
CA ILE A 14 27.20 -8.30 -16.15
C ILE A 14 28.01 -8.57 -14.87
N ASP A 15 29.31 -8.45 -14.97
CA ASP A 15 30.22 -8.53 -13.83
C ASP A 15 30.07 -7.27 -12.96
N GLY A 16 29.71 -7.45 -11.71
CA GLY A 16 29.44 -6.35 -10.75
C GLY A 16 27.97 -6.00 -10.54
N SER A 17 27.03 -6.47 -11.37
CA SER A 17 25.62 -6.09 -11.29
C SER A 17 24.79 -6.90 -10.30
N MET A 18 25.32 -7.98 -9.72
CA MET A 18 24.56 -8.84 -8.79
C MET A 18 24.19 -8.10 -7.49
N ALA A 19 25.08 -7.27 -6.97
CA ALA A 19 24.79 -6.43 -5.81
C ALA A 19 23.74 -5.37 -6.18
N PHE A 20 23.92 -4.70 -7.31
CA PHE A 20 22.98 -3.72 -7.84
C PHE A 20 21.60 -4.33 -8.14
N ALA A 21 21.56 -5.49 -8.80
CA ALA A 21 20.32 -6.20 -9.08
C ALA A 21 19.56 -6.59 -7.80
N ARG A 22 20.27 -6.97 -6.74
CA ARG A 22 19.69 -7.29 -5.43
C ARG A 22 19.06 -6.05 -4.78
N ILE A 23 19.79 -4.93 -4.77
CA ILE A 23 19.31 -3.66 -4.23
C ILE A 23 18.09 -3.17 -5.00
N LEU A 24 18.16 -3.20 -6.33
CA LEU A 24 17.04 -2.78 -7.19
C LEU A 24 15.81 -3.65 -6.99
N HIS A 25 15.99 -4.97 -6.87
CA HIS A 25 14.88 -5.89 -6.63
C HIS A 25 14.22 -5.64 -5.27
N MET A 26 15.03 -5.42 -4.23
CA MET A 26 14.53 -5.10 -2.89
C MET A 26 13.75 -3.79 -2.90
N LEU A 27 14.32 -2.72 -3.47
CA LEU A 27 13.68 -1.42 -3.57
C LEU A 27 12.37 -1.49 -4.36
N ALA A 28 12.38 -2.15 -5.52
CA ALA A 28 11.19 -2.33 -6.34
C ALA A 28 10.11 -3.14 -5.64
N SER A 29 10.46 -4.11 -4.80
CA SER A 29 9.51 -4.90 -4.04
C SER A 29 8.79 -4.07 -2.97
N TYR A 30 9.52 -3.27 -2.19
CA TYR A 30 8.92 -2.43 -1.15
C TYR A 30 8.09 -1.28 -1.73
N TRP A 31 8.60 -0.57 -2.73
CA TRP A 31 7.84 0.48 -3.41
C TRP A 31 6.65 -0.08 -4.18
N GLY A 32 6.83 -1.21 -4.85
CA GLY A 32 5.75 -1.92 -5.54
C GLY A 32 4.63 -2.33 -4.58
N PHE A 33 4.97 -2.80 -3.38
CA PHE A 33 4.01 -3.12 -2.33
C PHE A 33 3.19 -1.88 -1.91
N ILE A 34 3.85 -0.72 -1.72
CA ILE A 34 3.18 0.53 -1.37
C ILE A 34 2.22 0.97 -2.48
N PHE A 35 2.70 1.04 -3.73
CA PHE A 35 1.87 1.44 -4.87
C PHE A 35 0.70 0.51 -5.09
N MET A 36 0.91 -0.79 -4.95
CA MET A 36 -0.15 -1.79 -5.08
C MET A 36 -1.20 -1.64 -3.98
N SER A 37 -0.76 -1.34 -2.75
CA SER A 37 -1.66 -1.09 -1.61
C SER A 37 -2.54 0.14 -1.83
N ILE A 38 -1.94 1.24 -2.30
CA ILE A 38 -2.66 2.47 -2.65
C ILE A 38 -3.64 2.21 -3.80
N HIS A 39 -3.19 1.54 -4.86
CA HIS A 39 -4.00 1.22 -6.02
C HIS A 39 -5.24 0.40 -5.64
N LEU A 40 -5.05 -0.65 -4.84
CA LEU A 40 -6.15 -1.49 -4.35
C LEU A 40 -7.19 -0.68 -3.60
N CYS A 41 -6.78 0.27 -2.77
CA CYS A 41 -7.70 1.09 -2.00
C CYS A 41 -8.39 2.17 -2.80
N LEU A 42 -7.78 2.72 -3.83
CA LEU A 42 -8.46 3.61 -4.77
C LEU A 42 -9.62 2.89 -5.47
N HIS A 43 -9.45 1.62 -5.78
CA HIS A 43 -10.48 0.76 -6.38
C HIS A 43 -11.41 0.08 -5.35
N TRP A 44 -11.23 0.33 -4.04
CA TRP A 44 -12.01 -0.30 -2.97
C TRP A 44 -13.51 -0.12 -3.12
N GLY A 45 -13.95 1.05 -3.60
CA GLY A 45 -15.37 1.31 -3.89
C GLY A 45 -15.96 0.35 -4.91
N MET A 46 -15.20 0.01 -5.95
CA MET A 46 -15.60 -0.97 -6.97
C MET A 46 -15.67 -2.38 -6.37
N VAL A 47 -14.66 -2.78 -5.61
CA VAL A 47 -14.62 -4.09 -4.93
C VAL A 47 -15.81 -4.26 -3.99
N MET A 48 -16.11 -3.25 -3.18
CA MET A 48 -17.26 -3.27 -2.28
C MET A 48 -18.59 -3.26 -3.03
N GLY A 49 -18.67 -2.61 -4.18
CA GLY A 49 -19.83 -2.64 -5.08
C GLY A 49 -20.13 -4.06 -5.58
N ILE A 50 -19.11 -4.77 -6.01
CA ILE A 50 -19.20 -6.16 -6.47
C ILE A 50 -19.62 -7.07 -5.31
N LEU A 51 -18.97 -6.96 -4.15
CA LEU A 51 -19.31 -7.76 -2.95
C LEU A 51 -20.75 -7.55 -2.47
N ARG A 52 -21.27 -6.32 -2.53
CA ARG A 52 -22.68 -6.03 -2.19
C ARG A 52 -23.64 -6.68 -3.16
N ARG A 53 -23.30 -6.71 -4.45
CA ARG A 53 -24.12 -7.42 -5.46
C ARG A 53 -24.20 -8.91 -5.18
N PHE A 54 -23.08 -9.54 -4.83
CA PHE A 54 -23.05 -10.97 -4.51
C PHE A 54 -23.81 -11.32 -3.23
N ARG A 55 -23.81 -10.44 -2.22
CA ARG A 55 -24.48 -10.68 -0.93
C ARG A 55 -25.92 -10.19 -0.86
N GLY A 56 -26.45 -9.50 -1.87
CA GLY A 56 -27.82 -8.96 -1.84
C GLY A 56 -28.09 -7.93 -0.72
N ILE A 57 -27.04 -7.37 -0.11
CA ILE A 57 -27.16 -6.43 1.01
C ILE A 57 -27.45 -5.04 0.48
N THR A 58 -28.72 -4.64 0.51
CA THR A 58 -29.19 -3.35 -0.01
C THR A 58 -29.23 -2.22 1.04
N LYS A 59 -29.13 -2.52 2.33
CA LYS A 59 -29.22 -1.51 3.39
C LYS A 59 -27.89 -1.36 4.15
N ASN A 60 -27.27 -0.19 3.98
CA ASN A 60 -26.12 0.22 4.78
C ASN A 60 -26.64 0.84 6.10
N THR A 61 -26.77 0.04 7.14
CA THR A 61 -27.15 0.54 8.46
C THR A 61 -25.99 1.36 9.04
N GLN A 62 -26.29 2.49 9.64
CA GLN A 62 -25.31 3.43 10.23
C GLN A 62 -24.33 2.75 11.19
N ARG A 63 -24.79 1.71 11.90
CA ARG A 63 -23.96 0.85 12.77
C ARG A 63 -22.82 0.16 12.00
N HIS A 64 -23.08 -0.36 10.80
CA HIS A 64 -22.05 -0.99 9.97
C HIS A 64 -21.00 0.02 9.48
N ALA A 65 -21.40 1.25 9.19
CA ALA A 65 -20.45 2.29 8.79
C ALA A 65 -19.50 2.66 9.94
N TRP A 66 -19.99 2.74 11.16
CA TRP A 66 -19.17 2.98 12.35
C TRP A 66 -18.23 1.81 12.65
N ALA A 67 -18.74 0.57 12.57
CA ALA A 67 -17.93 -0.63 12.75
C ALA A 67 -16.78 -0.71 11.73
N LEU A 68 -17.05 -0.40 10.46
CA LEU A 68 -16.03 -0.37 9.41
C LEU A 68 -14.97 0.71 9.65
N ARG A 69 -15.37 1.89 10.14
CA ARG A 69 -14.41 2.95 10.49
C ARG A 69 -13.53 2.55 11.66
N LEU A 70 -14.11 1.97 12.72
CA LEU A 70 -13.36 1.47 13.86
C LEU A 70 -12.35 0.38 13.42
N PHE A 71 -12.79 -0.54 12.59
CA PHE A 71 -11.94 -1.60 12.04
C PHE A 71 -10.79 -1.03 11.19
N ALA A 72 -11.07 -0.03 10.37
CA ALA A 72 -10.03 0.66 9.59
C ALA A 72 -8.99 1.34 10.49
N VAL A 73 -9.43 2.01 11.57
CA VAL A 73 -8.51 2.63 12.54
C VAL A 73 -7.65 1.58 13.22
N LEU A 74 -8.21 0.44 13.64
CA LEU A 74 -7.45 -0.67 14.23
C LEU A 74 -6.40 -1.21 13.25
N ILE A 75 -6.76 -1.42 11.98
CA ILE A 75 -5.82 -1.84 10.95
C ILE A 75 -4.70 -0.82 10.78
N CYS A 76 -5.01 0.48 10.76
CA CYS A 76 -4.00 1.52 10.65
C CYS A 76 -3.02 1.51 11.84
N ILE A 77 -3.51 1.33 13.07
CA ILE A 77 -2.66 1.24 14.26
C ILE A 77 -1.76 0.01 14.19
N CYS A 78 -2.31 -1.16 13.86
CA CYS A 78 -1.53 -2.38 13.64
C CYS A 78 -0.52 -2.22 12.50
N GLY A 79 -0.89 -1.55 11.42
CA GLY A 79 -0.02 -1.27 10.28
C GLY A 79 1.17 -0.38 10.64
N VAL A 80 0.95 0.68 11.42
CA VAL A 80 2.02 1.54 11.94
C VAL A 80 2.95 0.75 12.86
N TYR A 81 2.39 -0.03 13.77
CA TYR A 81 3.19 -0.90 14.66
C TYR A 81 4.06 -1.87 13.86
N SER A 82 3.50 -2.57 12.88
CA SER A 82 4.23 -3.52 12.03
C SER A 82 5.28 -2.81 11.17
N PHE A 83 4.98 -1.61 10.66
CA PHE A 83 5.92 -0.81 9.89
C PHE A 83 7.16 -0.42 10.69
N VAL A 84 6.98 -0.01 11.94
CA VAL A 84 8.09 0.35 12.86
C VAL A 84 8.83 -0.91 13.31
N LYS A 85 8.12 -1.96 13.74
CA LYS A 85 8.70 -3.22 14.22
C LYS A 85 9.61 -3.86 13.17
N ASN A 86 9.18 -3.90 11.92
CA ASN A 86 9.91 -4.52 10.82
C ASN A 86 10.96 -3.59 10.17
N ASN A 87 11.19 -2.39 10.72
CA ASN A 87 12.14 -1.39 10.20
C ASN A 87 12.00 -1.14 8.69
N ILE A 88 10.76 -1.15 8.19
CA ILE A 88 10.48 -1.03 6.74
C ILE A 88 11.04 0.28 6.16
N ALA A 89 11.09 1.34 6.96
CA ALA A 89 11.70 2.60 6.57
C ALA A 89 13.16 2.44 6.14
N ASP A 90 13.95 1.63 6.87
CA ASP A 90 15.37 1.42 6.57
C ASP A 90 15.57 0.69 5.23
N TYR A 91 14.66 -0.22 4.89
CA TYR A 91 14.66 -0.88 3.58
C TYR A 91 14.18 0.04 2.46
N LEU A 92 13.22 0.90 2.73
CA LEU A 92 12.67 1.85 1.77
C LEU A 92 13.71 2.91 1.35
N PHE A 93 14.55 3.34 2.31
CA PHE A 93 15.59 4.34 2.10
C PHE A 93 17.00 3.75 1.93
N LEU A 94 17.10 2.44 1.69
CA LEU A 94 18.38 1.73 1.44
C LEU A 94 19.43 1.86 2.55
N LYS A 95 19.00 2.11 3.78
CA LYS A 95 19.93 2.12 4.92
C LYS A 95 20.47 0.72 5.22
N ASN A 96 19.65 -0.32 5.04
CA ASN A 96 20.03 -1.71 5.16
C ASN A 96 19.96 -2.42 3.80
N GLN A 97 21.07 -3.05 3.40
CA GLN A 97 21.17 -3.78 2.13
C GLN A 97 20.76 -5.27 2.26
N PHE A 98 20.60 -5.75 3.48
CA PHE A 98 20.22 -7.13 3.77
C PHE A 98 18.88 -7.14 4.50
N VAL A 99 17.96 -7.99 4.00
CA VAL A 99 16.67 -8.22 4.64
C VAL A 99 16.85 -9.35 5.63
N PHE A 100 16.70 -9.06 6.92
CA PHE A 100 16.67 -10.06 7.97
C PHE A 100 15.22 -10.49 8.17
N PHE A 101 14.93 -11.74 7.81
CA PHE A 101 13.65 -12.36 8.12
C PHE A 101 13.79 -13.11 9.45
N ASP A 102 12.89 -12.82 10.37
CA ASP A 102 12.73 -13.62 11.58
C ASP A 102 11.99 -14.92 11.20
N LEU A 103 12.76 -15.99 11.03
CA LEU A 103 12.22 -17.31 10.66
C LEU A 103 11.51 -18.02 11.82
N GLU A 104 11.61 -17.50 13.04
CA GLU A 104 10.96 -18.06 14.22
C GLU A 104 9.50 -17.58 14.36
N GLN A 105 9.12 -16.52 13.64
CA GLN A 105 7.74 -16.03 13.65
C GLN A 105 6.78 -16.99 12.97
N PRO A 106 5.58 -17.24 13.55
CA PRO A 106 4.55 -18.02 12.88
C PRO A 106 4.11 -17.31 11.59
N LEU A 107 4.04 -18.08 10.50
CA LEU A 107 3.72 -17.58 9.16
C LEU A 107 2.43 -16.75 9.10
N VAL A 108 1.44 -17.13 9.91
CA VAL A 108 0.16 -16.42 10.00
C VAL A 108 0.34 -14.99 10.52
N LEU A 109 1.19 -14.81 11.52
CA LEU A 109 1.48 -13.49 12.09
C LEU A 109 2.22 -12.61 11.08
N PHE A 110 3.18 -13.18 10.36
CA PHE A 110 3.90 -12.51 9.28
C PHE A 110 2.93 -11.96 8.22
N PHE A 111 2.04 -12.78 7.70
CA PHE A 111 1.04 -12.33 6.71
C PHE A 111 0.08 -11.29 7.29
N ALA A 112 -0.35 -11.44 8.55
CA ALA A 112 -1.23 -10.48 9.20
C ALA A 112 -0.57 -9.09 9.32
N GLU A 113 0.71 -9.02 9.64
CA GLU A 113 1.49 -7.78 9.69
C GLU A 113 1.54 -7.08 8.32
N TYR A 114 1.81 -7.84 7.24
CA TYR A 114 1.84 -7.27 5.88
C TYR A 114 0.46 -6.82 5.39
N VAL A 115 -0.60 -7.57 5.71
CA VAL A 115 -1.98 -7.15 5.42
C VAL A 115 -2.35 -5.87 6.18
N ALA A 116 -1.94 -5.74 7.44
CA ALA A 116 -2.15 -4.52 8.21
C ALA A 116 -1.38 -3.32 7.62
N MET A 117 -0.13 -3.51 7.18
CA MET A 117 0.64 -2.48 6.46
C MET A 117 -0.01 -2.10 5.13
N MET A 118 -0.53 -3.06 4.38
CA MET A 118 -1.28 -2.81 3.15
C MET A 118 -2.52 -1.95 3.42
N GLY A 119 -3.25 -2.25 4.50
CA GLY A 119 -4.39 -1.45 4.94
C GLY A 119 -4.00 -0.02 5.32
N LEU A 120 -2.86 0.17 6.01
CA LEU A 120 -2.33 1.49 6.36
C LEU A 120 -2.05 2.33 5.11
N TRP A 121 -1.27 1.81 4.16
CA TRP A 121 -0.94 2.53 2.92
C TRP A 121 -2.17 2.81 2.07
N GLY A 122 -3.12 1.89 2.08
CA GLY A 122 -4.39 2.08 1.41
C GLY A 122 -5.23 3.18 2.03
N CYS A 123 -5.32 3.24 3.35
CA CYS A 123 -6.01 4.33 4.05
C CYS A 123 -5.36 5.68 3.76
N LEU A 124 -4.03 5.77 3.82
CA LEU A 124 -3.30 6.98 3.50
C LEU A 124 -3.58 7.45 2.06
N GLY A 125 -3.52 6.54 1.09
CA GLY A 125 -3.83 6.85 -0.32
C GLY A 125 -5.27 7.33 -0.51
N TYR A 126 -6.23 6.68 0.13
CA TYR A 126 -7.65 7.07 0.05
C TYR A 126 -7.90 8.47 0.62
N TYR A 127 -7.36 8.78 1.80
CA TYR A 127 -7.54 10.10 2.41
C TYR A 127 -6.79 11.20 1.65
N ALA A 128 -5.59 10.90 1.13
CA ALA A 128 -4.86 11.82 0.27
C ALA A 128 -5.67 12.16 -0.99
N PHE A 129 -6.24 11.16 -1.65
CA PHE A 129 -7.07 11.36 -2.84
C PHE A 129 -8.35 12.15 -2.54
N GLN A 130 -9.01 11.87 -1.42
CA GLN A 130 -10.16 12.69 -1.00
C GLN A 130 -9.77 14.14 -0.71
N GLY A 131 -8.60 14.35 -0.11
CA GLY A 131 -8.07 15.68 0.16
C GLY A 131 -7.86 16.50 -1.12
N THR A 132 -7.23 15.89 -2.14
CA THR A 132 -7.01 16.55 -3.43
C THR A 132 -8.32 16.92 -4.12
N GLN A 133 -9.31 16.02 -4.13
CA GLN A 133 -10.61 16.32 -4.70
C GLN A 133 -11.35 17.47 -3.99
N ARG A 134 -11.25 17.52 -2.66
CA ARG A 134 -11.85 18.64 -1.90
C ARG A 134 -11.15 19.97 -2.22
N PHE A 135 -9.83 19.94 -2.33
CA PHE A 135 -9.03 21.11 -2.67
C PHE A 135 -9.35 21.64 -4.06
N GLU A 136 -9.46 20.78 -5.06
CA GLU A 136 -9.88 21.17 -6.42
C GLU A 136 -11.27 21.81 -6.44
N LYS A 137 -12.24 21.24 -5.71
CA LYS A 137 -13.58 21.83 -5.59
C LYS A 137 -13.57 23.22 -4.96
N LEU A 138 -12.71 23.45 -3.97
CA LEU A 138 -12.55 24.76 -3.33
C LEU A 138 -11.94 25.77 -4.31
N ILE A 139 -10.91 25.38 -5.08
CA ILE A 139 -10.30 26.23 -6.09
C ILE A 139 -11.34 26.61 -7.20
N GLN A 140 -12.10 25.65 -7.68
CA GLN A 140 -13.13 25.90 -8.67
C GLN A 140 -14.21 26.86 -8.16
N LYS A 141 -14.64 26.66 -6.91
CA LYS A 141 -15.61 27.55 -6.25
C LYS A 141 -15.06 28.98 -6.06
N SER A 142 -13.78 29.10 -5.74
CA SER A 142 -13.10 30.39 -5.62
C SER A 142 -13.03 31.11 -6.96
N LYS A 143 -12.63 30.39 -8.03
CA LYS A 143 -12.56 30.92 -9.39
C LYS A 143 -13.94 31.37 -9.90
N ALA A 144 -14.99 30.58 -9.68
CA ALA A 144 -16.36 30.94 -10.07
C ALA A 144 -16.82 32.22 -9.37
N LYS A 145 -16.49 32.38 -8.10
CA LYS A 145 -16.80 33.62 -7.33
C LYS A 145 -16.05 34.85 -7.86
N THR A 146 -14.83 34.67 -8.37
CA THR A 146 -14.00 35.78 -8.89
C THR A 146 -14.46 36.21 -10.30
N ILE A 147 -15.05 35.29 -11.08
CA ILE A 147 -15.54 35.58 -12.47
C ILE A 147 -16.96 36.10 -12.46
N GLY A 148 -17.65 36.17 -11.29
CA GLY A 148 -18.96 36.80 -11.17
C GLY A 148 -20.13 36.00 -11.75
N ILE A 149 -20.01 34.68 -11.88
CA ILE A 149 -21.06 33.73 -12.24
C ILE A 149 -21.57 33.03 -11.00
#